data_6de3fcdc1b1ccec42c6916f2d79e0f4f
#
_entry.id   6de3fcdc1b1ccec42c6916f2d79e0f4f
#
_cell.length_a   1.000
_cell.length_b   1.000
_cell.length_c   1.000
_cell.angle_alpha   90.00
_cell.angle_beta   90.00
_cell.angle_gamma   90.00
#
_symmetry.space_group_name_H-M   'P 1'
#
loop_
_entity.id
_entity.type
_entity.pdbx_description
1 polymer ?
#
loop_
_entity_poly.entity_id
_entity_poly.type
_entity_poly.pdbx_seq_one_letter_code
_entity_poly.pdbx_strand_id
1 'polypeptide(L)' 'MKKYLIKIYYKKGIYKDKDLNTFVNAGFITADEKREIMEG' A
#
# COMPACT_ATOMS: atom_id res chain seq x y z
N MET A 1 4.85 -4.81 -8.38
CA MET A 1 4.90 -5.14 -6.94
C MET A 1 3.52 -5.62 -6.52
N LYS A 2 3.45 -6.66 -5.70
CA LYS A 2 2.16 -7.23 -5.33
C LYS A 2 1.58 -6.51 -4.12
N LYS A 3 0.28 -6.23 -4.17
CA LYS A 3 -0.49 -5.60 -3.10
C LYS A 3 -0.26 -6.28 -1.75
N TYR A 4 -0.18 -7.57 -1.76
CA TYR A 4 -0.01 -8.43 -0.62
C TYR A 4 1.31 -8.14 0.14
N LEU A 5 2.42 -7.95 -0.59
CA LEU A 5 3.68 -7.60 0.04
C LEU A 5 3.65 -6.20 0.61
N ILE A 6 3.02 -5.27 -0.09
CA ILE A 6 2.88 -3.89 0.38
C ILE A 6 2.07 -3.87 1.67
N LYS A 7 1.02 -4.69 1.75
CA LYS A 7 0.18 -4.79 2.94
C LYS A 7 0.99 -5.29 4.14
N ILE A 8 1.81 -6.33 3.93
CA ILE A 8 2.64 -6.88 5.00
C ILE A 8 3.59 -5.83 5.54
N TYR A 9 4.27 -5.10 4.66
CA TYR A 9 5.24 -4.09 5.06
C TYR A 9 4.58 -2.87 5.70
N TYR A 10 3.37 -2.54 5.27
CA TYR A 10 2.61 -1.47 5.89
C TYR A 10 2.27 -1.84 7.34
N LYS A 11 1.81 -3.06 7.57
CA LYS A 11 1.48 -3.53 8.92
C LYS A 11 2.69 -3.59 9.82
N LYS A 12 3.86 -3.85 9.26
CA LYS A 12 5.12 -3.87 10.02
C LYS A 12 5.65 -2.48 10.31
N GLY A 13 5.04 -1.45 9.77
CA GLY A 13 5.48 -0.07 9.96
C GLY A 13 6.60 0.36 9.03
N ILE A 14 6.97 -0.47 8.06
CA ILE A 14 8.02 -0.14 7.09
C ILE A 14 7.52 0.91 6.11
N TYR A 15 6.29 0.76 5.63
CA TYR A 15 5.66 1.73 4.73
C TYR A 15 4.64 2.55 5.49
N LYS A 16 4.55 3.83 5.15
CA LYS A 16 3.59 4.77 5.74
C LYS A 16 2.53 5.14 4.70
N ASP A 17 1.54 5.91 5.12
CA ASP A 17 0.45 6.34 4.24
C ASP A 17 0.95 7.00 2.97
N LYS A 18 1.96 7.85 3.08
CA LYS A 18 2.49 8.55 1.91
C LYS A 18 3.21 7.59 0.96
N ASP A 19 3.76 6.50 1.48
CA ASP A 19 4.37 5.48 0.62
C ASP A 19 3.30 4.79 -0.21
N LEU A 20 2.14 4.54 0.39
CA LEU A 20 1.01 3.96 -0.35
C LEU A 20 0.55 4.89 -1.46
N ASN A 21 0.52 6.20 -1.21
CA ASN A 21 0.19 7.18 -2.23
C ASN A 21 1.17 7.12 -3.39
N THR A 22 2.45 6.99 -3.08
CA THR A 22 3.49 6.84 -4.09
C THR A 22 3.25 5.60 -4.94
N PHE A 23 2.88 4.49 -4.32
CA PHE A 23 2.61 3.24 -5.04
C PHE A 23 1.38 3.36 -5.94
N VAL A 24 0.35 4.08 -5.50
CA VAL A 24 -0.82 4.34 -6.34
C VAL A 24 -0.41 5.17 -7.56
N ASN A 25 0.35 6.22 -7.34
CA ASN A 25 0.80 7.11 -8.44
C ASN A 25 1.69 6.37 -9.43
N ALA A 26 2.50 5.44 -8.95
CA ALA A 26 3.39 4.65 -9.79
C ALA A 26 2.67 3.51 -10.51
N GLY A 27 1.40 3.25 -10.16
CA GLY A 27 0.62 2.19 -10.80
C GLY A 27 0.86 0.80 -10.20
N PHE A 28 1.50 0.73 -9.05
CA PHE A 28 1.74 -0.56 -8.39
C PHE A 28 0.49 -1.10 -7.71
N ILE A 29 -0.37 -0.21 -7.20
CA ILE A 29 -1.64 -0.56 -6.59
C ILE A 29 -2.69 0.47 -7.01
N THR A 30 -3.96 0.12 -6.85
CA THR A 30 -5.06 1.04 -7.12
C THR A 30 -5.46 1.76 -5.83
N ALA A 31 -6.27 2.81 -5.96
CA ALA A 31 -6.80 3.53 -4.80
C ALA A 31 -7.62 2.59 -3.90
N ASP A 32 -8.38 1.68 -4.49
CA ASP A 32 -9.16 0.71 -3.72
C ASP A 32 -8.25 -0.25 -2.95
N GLU A 33 -7.17 -0.68 -3.58
CA GLU A 33 -6.19 -1.54 -2.93
C GLU A 33 -5.50 -0.83 -1.78
N LYS A 34 -5.19 0.45 -1.97
CA LYS A 34 -4.62 1.26 -0.89
C LYS A 34 -5.56 1.27 0.32
N ARG A 35 -6.85 1.48 0.07
CA ARG A 35 -7.85 1.50 1.14
C ARG A 35 -7.90 0.16 1.87
N GLU A 36 -7.90 -0.94 1.14
CA GLU A 36 -7.90 -2.27 1.73
C GLU A 36 -6.70 -2.46 2.65
N ILE A 37 -5.53 -2.02 2.20
CA ILE A 37 -4.29 -2.15 2.97
C ILE A 37 -4.39 -1.35 4.28
N MET A 38 -4.93 -0.15 4.20
CA MET A 38 -5.03 0.73 5.36
C MET A 38 -6.07 0.23 6.36
N GLU A 39 -7.13 -0.40 5.90
CA GLU A 39 -8.19 -0.93 6.75
C GLU A 39 -7.82 -2.27 7.38
N GLY A 40 -7.00 -2.99 6.72
CA GLY A 40 -6.73 -4.36 7.01
C GLY A 40 -5.80 -4.73 8.04
#